data_a9c00b7d9daa9a41b840e6c872567e8c
#
_entry.id   a9c00b7d9daa9a41b840e6c872567e8c
#
_cell.length_a   1.000
_cell.length_b   1.000
_cell.length_c   1.000
_cell.angle_alpha   90.00
_cell.angle_beta   90.00
_cell.angle_gamma   90.00
#
_symmetry.space_group_name_H-M   'P 1'
#
loop_
_entity.id
_entity.type
_entity.pdbx_description
1 polymer ?
#
loop_
_entity_poly.entity_id
_entity_poly.type
_entity_poly.pdbx_seq_one_letter_code
_entity_poly.pdbx_strand_id
1 'polypeptide(L)'
;MKEFDIISIGGGSGGIATMNRAGEHGARAAVIEEKQLGGTCVNRGCVPKKIMWYGAQIAEAIRDYGPDYGFTSEQTRFDFATLRKNREAYIDRSRNSYDGSFKRNGVERIEGRARFVDAHTVEVNGETIKAKHIVIATGALPFIPSVPGAEFGETSDDVFAWEELPSSVAIIGAGYIAVELAGVLHHLGVQTDLFIRKDRVLRSFDSYIVDGLMEEMEKQNLPLHKHKVPMKLEKLENGRVKIYFEDMTSHVADHVIWATGRKPNVQDLNLEAAGVTLNEKGFIAVDEYQNTVIPGIYALGDVTGEKELTPVAIKAGRTLSERLFNGKVNAKMDYTNIPTVVFSHPAIGTVGLTEEEAQQTYGKENIKVYTSQFASMYTAVTQHRQQAKFKLITAGPEERVVGLHGLGYGVDEMIQGFAVAIKMGATKADFDATVAIHPTGSEEFVTMR
;
A
#
# COMPACT_ATOMS: atom_id res chain seq x y z
N MET A 1 -8.88 3.58 -37.94
CA MET A 1 -7.83 3.22 -36.96
C MET A 1 -7.34 4.51 -36.31
N LYS A 2 -7.42 4.61 -34.98
CA LYS A 2 -6.85 5.74 -34.23
C LYS A 2 -5.34 5.52 -34.04
N GLU A 3 -4.56 6.61 -34.06
CA GLU A 3 -3.10 6.58 -33.85
C GLU A 3 -2.72 7.55 -32.74
N PHE A 4 -1.79 7.12 -31.87
CA PHE A 4 -1.27 7.89 -30.74
C PHE A 4 0.26 7.84 -30.71
N ASP A 5 0.88 8.84 -30.08
CA ASP A 5 2.31 8.75 -29.74
C ASP A 5 2.50 7.78 -28.59
N ILE A 6 1.61 7.80 -27.59
CA ILE A 6 1.67 6.91 -26.42
C ILE A 6 0.26 6.56 -25.93
N ILE A 7 0.08 5.30 -25.50
CA ILE A 7 -1.13 4.84 -24.80
C ILE A 7 -0.77 4.11 -23.52
N SER A 8 -1.68 4.16 -22.53
CA SER A 8 -1.62 3.32 -21.33
C SER A 8 -2.74 2.30 -21.36
N ILE A 9 -2.40 1.04 -21.15
CA ILE A 9 -3.34 -0.03 -20.80
C ILE A 9 -3.46 -0.05 -19.29
N GLY A 10 -4.56 0.48 -18.78
CA GLY A 10 -4.84 0.71 -17.38
C GLY A 10 -4.84 2.20 -17.00
N GLY A 11 -5.95 2.63 -16.39
CA GLY A 11 -6.20 3.97 -15.87
C GLY A 11 -6.01 4.06 -14.37
N GLY A 12 -5.05 3.31 -13.82
CA GLY A 12 -4.58 3.44 -12.45
C GLY A 12 -3.56 4.59 -12.29
N SER A 13 -2.99 4.70 -11.10
CA SER A 13 -2.10 5.82 -10.73
C SER A 13 -0.92 5.99 -11.69
N GLY A 14 -0.29 4.89 -12.09
CA GLY A 14 0.84 4.90 -13.02
C GLY A 14 0.44 5.34 -14.43
N GLY A 15 -0.61 4.73 -14.99
CA GLY A 15 -1.09 5.05 -16.33
C GLY A 15 -1.55 6.49 -16.48
N ILE A 16 -2.37 6.98 -15.54
CA ILE A 16 -2.84 8.37 -15.49
C ILE A 16 -1.66 9.35 -15.42
N ALA A 17 -0.69 9.09 -14.53
CA ALA A 17 0.46 9.96 -14.35
C ALA A 17 1.35 10.01 -15.59
N THR A 18 1.54 8.86 -16.24
CA THR A 18 2.32 8.77 -17.49
C THR A 18 1.67 9.57 -18.59
N MET A 19 0.37 9.34 -18.85
CA MET A 19 -0.33 10.00 -19.97
C MET A 19 -0.48 11.50 -19.76
N ASN A 20 -0.82 11.94 -18.54
CA ASN A 20 -0.86 13.37 -18.24
C ASN A 20 0.52 14.03 -18.50
N ARG A 21 1.61 13.39 -18.04
CA ARG A 21 2.96 13.95 -18.23
C ARG A 21 3.40 13.95 -19.70
N ALA A 22 3.04 12.93 -20.46
CA ALA A 22 3.26 12.90 -21.90
C ALA A 22 2.48 13.99 -22.63
N GLY A 23 1.20 14.19 -22.27
CA GLY A 23 0.36 15.26 -22.82
C GLY A 23 0.88 16.67 -22.49
N GLU A 24 1.39 16.89 -21.28
CA GLU A 24 2.08 18.15 -20.90
C GLU A 24 3.27 18.47 -21.83
N HIS A 25 3.90 17.44 -22.39
CA HIS A 25 5.00 17.57 -23.37
C HIS A 25 4.52 17.53 -24.84
N GLY A 26 3.22 17.63 -25.06
CA GLY A 26 2.63 17.72 -26.39
C GLY A 26 2.42 16.39 -27.13
N ALA A 27 2.63 15.25 -26.44
CA ALA A 27 2.34 13.95 -27.05
C ALA A 27 0.83 13.72 -27.20
N ARG A 28 0.42 13.12 -28.31
CA ARG A 28 -0.93 12.59 -28.47
C ARG A 28 -1.06 11.33 -27.64
N ALA A 29 -1.69 11.45 -26.47
CA ALA A 29 -1.76 10.41 -25.44
C ALA A 29 -3.18 9.92 -25.19
N ALA A 30 -3.34 8.62 -24.84
CA ALA A 30 -4.62 8.07 -24.40
C ALA A 30 -4.46 7.11 -23.23
N VAL A 31 -5.48 7.08 -22.35
CA VAL A 31 -5.65 6.07 -21.30
C VAL A 31 -6.78 5.13 -21.68
N ILE A 32 -6.51 3.84 -21.68
CA ILE A 32 -7.51 2.78 -21.90
C ILE A 32 -7.81 2.16 -20.53
N GLU A 33 -9.06 2.22 -20.11
CA GLU A 33 -9.50 1.69 -18.80
C GLU A 33 -10.83 0.96 -18.93
N GLU A 34 -10.88 -0.26 -18.41
CA GLU A 34 -12.10 -1.10 -18.46
C GLU A 34 -13.12 -0.77 -17.37
N LYS A 35 -12.68 -0.12 -16.30
CA LYS A 35 -13.48 0.17 -15.11
C LYS A 35 -13.44 1.67 -14.79
N GLN A 36 -13.21 1.99 -13.53
CA GLN A 36 -13.18 3.36 -13.04
C GLN A 36 -11.74 3.89 -12.99
N LEU A 37 -11.55 5.13 -13.46
CA LEU A 37 -10.26 5.83 -13.33
C LEU A 37 -9.77 5.89 -11.88
N GLY A 38 -8.44 5.91 -11.69
CA GLY A 38 -7.80 5.97 -10.38
C GLY A 38 -7.31 4.61 -9.89
N GLY A 39 -7.73 3.50 -10.54
CA GLY A 39 -7.30 2.14 -10.22
C GLY A 39 -7.62 1.73 -8.77
N THR A 40 -6.86 0.76 -8.26
CA THR A 40 -7.04 0.24 -6.88
C THR A 40 -6.91 1.35 -5.83
N CYS A 41 -5.93 2.22 -5.94
CA CYS A 41 -5.64 3.26 -4.93
C CYS A 41 -6.85 4.12 -4.61
N VAL A 42 -7.52 4.67 -5.63
CA VAL A 42 -8.65 5.58 -5.44
C VAL A 42 -9.92 4.84 -5.10
N ASN A 43 -10.16 3.69 -5.75
CA ASN A 43 -11.46 3.04 -5.70
C ASN A 43 -11.60 1.97 -4.61
N ARG A 44 -10.51 1.24 -4.28
CA ARG A 44 -10.53 0.04 -3.41
C ARG A 44 -9.23 -0.16 -2.63
N GLY A 45 -8.51 0.91 -2.31
CA GLY A 45 -7.22 0.82 -1.65
C GLY A 45 -6.93 2.00 -0.76
N CYS A 46 -5.89 2.76 -1.12
CA CYS A 46 -5.33 3.82 -0.28
C CYS A 46 -6.37 4.83 0.21
N VAL A 47 -7.22 5.33 -0.71
CA VAL A 47 -8.19 6.39 -0.38
C VAL A 47 -9.29 5.89 0.54
N PRO A 48 -10.10 4.88 0.18
CA PRO A 48 -11.14 4.39 1.07
C PRO A 48 -10.58 3.86 2.39
N LYS A 49 -9.42 3.17 2.36
CA LYS A 49 -8.76 2.66 3.55
C LYS A 49 -8.34 3.78 4.51
N LYS A 50 -7.67 4.84 4.01
CA LYS A 50 -7.21 5.95 4.86
C LYS A 50 -8.38 6.69 5.51
N ILE A 51 -9.50 6.86 4.80
CA ILE A 51 -10.73 7.46 5.36
C ILE A 51 -11.29 6.58 6.48
N MET A 52 -11.35 5.25 6.28
CA MET A 52 -11.81 4.31 7.30
C MET A 52 -10.85 4.27 8.50
N TRP A 53 -9.54 4.35 8.26
CA TRP A 53 -8.51 4.39 9.30
C TRP A 53 -8.66 5.64 10.19
N TYR A 54 -8.94 6.83 9.62
CA TYR A 54 -9.26 8.01 10.43
C TYR A 54 -10.55 7.81 11.22
N GLY A 55 -11.57 7.17 10.64
CA GLY A 55 -12.79 6.79 11.38
C GLY A 55 -12.48 5.88 12.57
N ALA A 56 -11.60 4.90 12.38
CA ALA A 56 -11.14 4.00 13.42
C ALA A 56 -10.33 4.73 14.52
N GLN A 57 -9.43 5.65 14.16
CA GLN A 57 -8.71 6.47 15.12
C GLN A 57 -9.64 7.37 15.95
N ILE A 58 -10.68 7.95 15.34
CA ILE A 58 -11.68 8.74 16.05
C ILE A 58 -12.46 7.85 17.04
N ALA A 59 -12.85 6.65 16.62
CA ALA A 59 -13.55 5.70 17.47
C ALA A 59 -12.70 5.27 18.68
N GLU A 60 -11.41 4.94 18.44
CA GLU A 60 -10.41 4.64 19.48
C GLU A 60 -10.25 5.83 20.44
N ALA A 61 -10.06 7.04 19.92
CA ALA A 61 -9.88 8.23 20.74
C ALA A 61 -11.08 8.50 21.64
N ILE A 62 -12.30 8.36 21.13
CA ILE A 62 -13.53 8.57 21.92
C ILE A 62 -13.68 7.50 22.99
N ARG A 63 -13.45 6.23 22.65
CA ARG A 63 -13.68 5.07 23.53
C ARG A 63 -12.59 4.94 24.59
N ASP A 64 -11.32 5.02 24.17
CA ASP A 64 -10.17 4.58 24.96
C ASP A 64 -9.40 5.75 25.60
N TYR A 65 -9.40 6.93 24.99
CA TYR A 65 -8.62 8.09 25.48
C TYR A 65 -9.49 9.20 26.05
N GLY A 66 -10.64 9.45 25.45
CA GLY A 66 -11.53 10.56 25.82
C GLY A 66 -11.91 10.59 27.28
N PRO A 67 -12.30 9.47 27.94
CA PRO A 67 -12.66 9.45 29.35
C PRO A 67 -11.56 9.99 30.28
N ASP A 68 -10.30 9.62 30.02
CA ASP A 68 -9.16 10.04 30.83
C ASP A 68 -8.76 11.51 30.58
N TYR A 69 -9.18 12.09 29.45
CA TYR A 69 -9.11 13.53 29.17
C TYR A 69 -10.32 14.32 29.68
N GLY A 70 -11.25 13.65 30.37
CA GLY A 70 -12.43 14.28 30.94
C GLY A 70 -13.65 14.40 30.02
N PHE A 71 -13.59 13.75 28.84
CA PHE A 71 -14.75 13.70 27.95
C PHE A 71 -15.67 12.56 28.38
N THR A 72 -16.90 12.88 28.74
CA THR A 72 -17.96 11.89 29.00
C THR A 72 -18.97 11.93 27.88
N SER A 73 -19.20 10.79 27.26
CA SER A 73 -20.25 10.64 26.24
C SER A 73 -21.24 9.56 26.70
N GLU A 74 -22.48 9.96 26.98
CA GLU A 74 -23.52 9.01 27.38
C GLU A 74 -23.99 8.11 26.21
N GLN A 75 -23.80 8.53 24.97
CA GLN A 75 -24.20 7.78 23.76
C GLN A 75 -23.30 8.12 22.55
N THR A 76 -22.13 7.50 22.44
CA THR A 76 -21.40 7.53 21.20
C THR A 76 -21.89 6.38 20.30
N ARG A 77 -22.61 6.72 19.24
CA ARG A 77 -23.03 5.74 18.23
C ARG A 77 -22.25 5.98 16.94
N PHE A 78 -21.58 4.92 16.45
CA PHE A 78 -20.98 4.92 15.13
C PHE A 78 -22.03 4.52 14.07
N ASP A 79 -22.14 5.32 13.03
CA ASP A 79 -22.99 5.05 11.86
C ASP A 79 -22.10 4.84 10.60
N PHE A 80 -21.93 3.59 10.24
CA PHE A 80 -21.12 3.20 9.07
C PHE A 80 -21.71 3.75 7.76
N ALA A 81 -23.03 3.84 7.64
CA ALA A 81 -23.66 4.36 6.43
C ALA A 81 -23.27 5.83 6.17
N THR A 82 -23.16 6.64 7.22
CA THR A 82 -22.66 8.02 7.12
C THR A 82 -21.20 8.06 6.69
N LEU A 83 -20.31 7.25 7.30
CA LEU A 83 -18.91 7.17 6.90
C LEU A 83 -18.78 6.72 5.44
N ARG A 84 -19.49 5.66 5.04
CA ARG A 84 -19.52 5.15 3.67
C ARG A 84 -19.96 6.23 2.68
N LYS A 85 -21.08 6.89 2.93
CA LYS A 85 -21.60 7.97 2.06
C LYS A 85 -20.56 9.07 1.83
N ASN A 86 -19.90 9.53 2.88
CA ASN A 86 -18.89 10.59 2.78
C ASN A 86 -17.63 10.11 2.08
N ARG A 87 -17.21 8.87 2.31
CA ARG A 87 -16.11 8.20 1.62
C ARG A 87 -16.35 8.11 0.12
N GLU A 88 -17.53 7.61 -0.29
CA GLU A 88 -17.89 7.51 -1.72
C GLU A 88 -17.93 8.89 -2.38
N ALA A 89 -18.51 9.89 -1.73
CA ALA A 89 -18.51 11.26 -2.25
C ALA A 89 -17.09 11.83 -2.43
N TYR A 90 -16.13 11.47 -1.57
CA TYR A 90 -14.72 11.84 -1.74
C TYR A 90 -14.09 11.12 -2.92
N ILE A 91 -14.35 9.81 -3.08
CA ILE A 91 -13.84 8.99 -4.19
C ILE A 91 -14.37 9.54 -5.52
N ASP A 92 -15.66 9.88 -5.60
CA ASP A 92 -16.26 10.47 -6.80
C ASP A 92 -15.60 11.80 -7.18
N ARG A 93 -15.36 12.69 -6.21
CA ARG A 93 -14.61 13.93 -6.49
C ARG A 93 -13.20 13.64 -7.02
N SER A 94 -12.52 12.64 -6.47
CA SER A 94 -11.18 12.25 -6.92
C SER A 94 -11.20 11.71 -8.35
N ARG A 95 -12.19 10.87 -8.70
CA ARG A 95 -12.38 10.39 -10.08
C ARG A 95 -12.63 11.52 -11.06
N ASN A 96 -13.55 12.43 -10.73
CA ASN A 96 -13.92 13.56 -11.58
C ASN A 96 -12.73 14.53 -11.80
N SER A 97 -11.77 14.60 -10.89
CA SER A 97 -10.57 15.42 -11.06
C SER A 97 -9.67 14.95 -12.21
N TYR A 98 -9.69 13.65 -12.53
CA TYR A 98 -8.90 13.10 -13.65
C TYR A 98 -9.41 13.56 -15.00
N ASP A 99 -10.73 13.64 -15.22
CA ASP A 99 -11.29 14.14 -16.46
C ASP A 99 -10.87 15.59 -16.72
N GLY A 100 -10.82 16.41 -15.66
CA GLY A 100 -10.29 17.77 -15.73
C GLY A 100 -8.82 17.84 -16.12
N SER A 101 -8.00 16.93 -15.59
CA SER A 101 -6.56 16.86 -15.93
C SER A 101 -6.34 16.36 -17.36
N PHE A 102 -7.09 15.37 -17.80
CA PHE A 102 -7.03 14.85 -19.16
C PHE A 102 -7.38 15.95 -20.18
N LYS A 103 -8.46 16.69 -19.92
CA LYS A 103 -8.85 17.82 -20.79
C LYS A 103 -7.75 18.89 -20.90
N ARG A 104 -7.10 19.24 -19.78
CA ARG A 104 -6.02 20.23 -19.80
C ARG A 104 -4.79 19.75 -20.58
N ASN A 105 -4.49 18.45 -20.50
CA ASN A 105 -3.26 17.89 -21.05
C ASN A 105 -3.50 17.20 -22.42
N GLY A 106 -4.70 17.29 -22.99
CA GLY A 106 -5.02 16.70 -24.30
C GLY A 106 -4.98 15.17 -24.30
N VAL A 107 -5.23 14.52 -23.14
CA VAL A 107 -5.26 13.06 -23.01
C VAL A 107 -6.65 12.54 -23.34
N GLU A 108 -6.74 11.59 -24.27
CA GLU A 108 -8.01 10.90 -24.61
C GLU A 108 -8.27 9.77 -23.62
N ARG A 109 -9.50 9.69 -23.08
CA ARG A 109 -10.00 8.54 -22.34
C ARG A 109 -10.70 7.58 -23.27
N ILE A 110 -10.32 6.31 -23.23
CA ILE A 110 -10.94 5.23 -24.00
C ILE A 110 -11.45 4.18 -23.00
N GLU A 111 -12.75 4.00 -22.96
CA GLU A 111 -13.38 3.00 -22.09
C GLU A 111 -13.38 1.64 -22.77
N GLY A 112 -12.88 0.62 -22.07
CA GLY A 112 -12.87 -0.75 -22.54
C GLY A 112 -11.64 -1.51 -22.11
N ARG A 113 -11.65 -2.80 -22.42
CA ARG A 113 -10.55 -3.72 -22.15
C ARG A 113 -9.66 -3.82 -23.37
N ALA A 114 -8.38 -3.48 -23.20
CA ALA A 114 -7.40 -3.59 -24.26
C ALA A 114 -6.76 -4.99 -24.28
N ARG A 115 -6.47 -5.49 -25.49
CA ARG A 115 -5.62 -6.64 -25.73
C ARG A 115 -4.67 -6.39 -26.89
N PHE A 116 -3.46 -6.91 -26.84
CA PHE A 116 -2.51 -6.79 -27.93
C PHE A 116 -2.95 -7.56 -29.17
N VAL A 117 -2.80 -6.93 -30.34
CA VAL A 117 -2.89 -7.55 -31.66
C VAL A 117 -1.48 -7.82 -32.19
N ASP A 118 -0.58 -6.87 -31.97
CA ASP A 118 0.86 -6.93 -32.23
C ASP A 118 1.61 -5.95 -31.30
N ALA A 119 2.91 -5.78 -31.50
CA ALA A 119 3.76 -4.92 -30.65
C ALA A 119 3.38 -3.43 -30.65
N HIS A 120 2.59 -2.94 -31.61
CA HIS A 120 2.23 -1.55 -31.78
C HIS A 120 0.72 -1.32 -31.89
N THR A 121 -0.07 -2.40 -31.83
CA THR A 121 -1.52 -2.36 -32.03
C THR A 121 -2.24 -3.07 -30.89
N VAL A 122 -3.22 -2.40 -30.31
CA VAL A 122 -4.17 -3.00 -29.38
C VAL A 122 -5.57 -2.96 -29.94
N GLU A 123 -6.40 -3.90 -29.52
CA GLU A 123 -7.84 -3.92 -29.80
C GLU A 123 -8.58 -3.53 -28.52
N VAL A 124 -9.59 -2.65 -28.68
CA VAL A 124 -10.50 -2.24 -27.62
C VAL A 124 -11.92 -2.20 -28.20
N ASN A 125 -12.86 -2.99 -27.65
CA ASN A 125 -14.25 -3.05 -28.11
C ASN A 125 -14.41 -3.33 -29.63
N GLY A 126 -13.52 -4.13 -30.22
CA GLY A 126 -13.54 -4.44 -31.66
C GLY A 126 -12.88 -3.39 -32.56
N GLU A 127 -12.38 -2.29 -32.00
CA GLU A 127 -11.63 -1.27 -32.73
C GLU A 127 -10.12 -1.41 -32.47
N THR A 128 -9.31 -1.24 -33.51
CA THR A 128 -7.86 -1.26 -33.41
C THR A 128 -7.29 0.15 -33.21
N ILE A 129 -6.33 0.24 -32.29
CA ILE A 129 -5.61 1.46 -31.89
C ILE A 129 -4.12 1.22 -32.06
N LYS A 130 -3.44 2.09 -32.79
CA LYS A 130 -2.00 2.07 -32.94
C LYS A 130 -1.32 3.09 -32.03
N ALA A 131 -0.14 2.73 -31.51
CA ALA A 131 0.71 3.66 -30.77
C ALA A 131 2.18 3.36 -31.00
N LYS A 132 3.02 4.42 -30.99
CA LYS A 132 4.47 4.28 -31.01
C LYS A 132 5.00 3.71 -29.70
N HIS A 133 4.36 4.10 -28.59
CA HIS A 133 4.70 3.68 -27.23
C HIS A 133 3.46 3.13 -26.54
N ILE A 134 3.58 1.95 -25.93
CA ILE A 134 2.51 1.31 -25.17
C ILE A 134 2.99 1.05 -23.75
N VAL A 135 2.25 1.53 -22.75
CA VAL A 135 2.56 1.34 -21.33
C VAL A 135 1.56 0.38 -20.72
N ILE A 136 2.04 -0.73 -20.20
CA ILE A 136 1.22 -1.69 -19.45
C ILE A 136 1.23 -1.27 -17.99
N ALA A 137 0.09 -0.76 -17.50
CA ALA A 137 -0.10 -0.25 -16.15
C ALA A 137 -1.37 -0.85 -15.50
N THR A 138 -1.60 -2.13 -15.74
CA THR A 138 -2.81 -2.86 -15.32
C THR A 138 -2.83 -3.23 -13.84
N GLY A 139 -1.72 -3.03 -13.14
CA GLY A 139 -1.63 -3.25 -11.71
C GLY A 139 -1.63 -4.72 -11.29
N ALA A 140 -2.12 -5.00 -10.09
CA ALA A 140 -2.24 -6.34 -9.53
C ALA A 140 -3.63 -6.56 -8.94
N LEU A 141 -4.01 -7.83 -8.80
CA LEU A 141 -5.27 -8.30 -8.21
C LEU A 141 -5.00 -9.02 -6.89
N PRO A 142 -5.94 -9.06 -5.94
CA PRO A 142 -5.84 -9.90 -4.76
C PRO A 142 -5.59 -11.36 -5.13
N PHE A 143 -4.75 -12.03 -4.35
CA PHE A 143 -4.50 -13.47 -4.49
C PHE A 143 -5.39 -14.26 -3.55
N ILE A 144 -6.18 -15.18 -4.10
CA ILE A 144 -7.01 -16.14 -3.36
C ILE A 144 -6.32 -17.50 -3.44
N PRO A 145 -6.04 -18.16 -2.30
CA PRO A 145 -5.43 -19.49 -2.29
C PRO A 145 -6.34 -20.55 -2.93
N SER A 146 -5.73 -21.55 -3.56
CA SER A 146 -6.47 -22.68 -4.13
C SER A 146 -6.78 -23.73 -3.05
N VAL A 147 -7.71 -23.41 -2.15
CA VAL A 147 -8.22 -24.35 -1.15
C VAL A 147 -9.71 -24.59 -1.38
N PRO A 148 -10.26 -25.78 -1.04
CA PRO A 148 -11.69 -26.03 -1.19
C PRO A 148 -12.54 -25.00 -0.46
N GLY A 149 -13.54 -24.43 -1.13
CA GLY A 149 -14.41 -23.39 -0.57
C GLY A 149 -13.79 -22.01 -0.49
N ALA A 150 -12.65 -21.76 -1.14
CA ALA A 150 -12.00 -20.44 -1.14
C ALA A 150 -12.91 -19.31 -1.64
N GLU A 151 -13.87 -19.65 -2.50
CA GLU A 151 -14.89 -18.75 -3.05
C GLU A 151 -15.89 -18.21 -2.01
N PHE A 152 -15.96 -18.82 -0.83
CA PHE A 152 -16.74 -18.28 0.30
C PHE A 152 -16.03 -17.19 1.07
N GLY A 153 -14.76 -16.97 0.79
CA GLY A 153 -14.00 -15.84 1.31
C GLY A 153 -14.03 -14.66 0.33
N GLU A 154 -13.87 -13.49 0.88
CA GLU A 154 -13.82 -12.19 0.21
C GLU A 154 -12.37 -11.68 0.10
N THR A 155 -12.17 -10.58 -0.59
CA THR A 155 -10.88 -9.90 -0.70
C THR A 155 -10.95 -8.49 -0.11
N SER A 156 -9.82 -7.78 -0.06
CA SER A 156 -9.81 -6.35 0.32
C SER A 156 -10.72 -5.49 -0.56
N ASP A 157 -10.92 -5.86 -1.82
CA ASP A 157 -11.78 -5.11 -2.74
C ASP A 157 -13.25 -5.16 -2.30
N ASP A 158 -13.70 -6.29 -1.76
CA ASP A 158 -15.07 -6.52 -1.33
C ASP A 158 -15.39 -5.77 -0.02
N VAL A 159 -14.42 -5.63 0.89
CA VAL A 159 -14.56 -4.86 2.13
C VAL A 159 -15.00 -3.41 1.87
N PHE A 160 -14.47 -2.79 0.84
CA PHE A 160 -14.84 -1.43 0.48
C PHE A 160 -16.22 -1.31 -0.19
N ALA A 161 -16.80 -2.43 -0.63
CA ALA A 161 -18.14 -2.50 -1.17
C ALA A 161 -19.23 -2.75 -0.13
N TRP A 162 -18.88 -3.15 1.11
CA TRP A 162 -19.86 -3.45 2.16
C TRP A 162 -20.79 -2.26 2.42
N GLU A 163 -22.06 -2.58 2.60
CA GLU A 163 -23.09 -1.60 2.95
C GLU A 163 -23.24 -1.43 4.46
N GLU A 164 -22.99 -2.49 5.21
CA GLU A 164 -23.03 -2.56 6.67
C GLU A 164 -21.78 -3.28 7.17
N LEU A 165 -21.35 -2.98 8.39
CA LEU A 165 -20.28 -3.73 9.02
C LEU A 165 -20.83 -5.06 9.54
N PRO A 166 -20.13 -6.19 9.28
CA PRO A 166 -20.49 -7.47 9.87
C PRO A 166 -20.24 -7.48 11.37
N SER A 167 -20.84 -8.46 12.08
CA SER A 167 -20.56 -8.63 13.51
C SER A 167 -19.17 -9.23 13.75
N SER A 168 -18.69 -10.11 12.84
CA SER A 168 -17.41 -10.78 12.98
C SER A 168 -16.69 -10.98 11.65
N VAL A 169 -15.35 -10.87 11.67
CA VAL A 169 -14.47 -11.04 10.49
C VAL A 169 -13.25 -11.86 10.86
N ALA A 170 -12.92 -12.84 10.04
CA ALA A 170 -11.65 -13.56 10.07
C ALA A 170 -10.76 -13.07 8.90
N ILE A 171 -9.61 -12.46 9.20
CA ILE A 171 -8.67 -11.99 8.19
C ILE A 171 -7.51 -12.97 8.08
N ILE A 172 -7.23 -13.47 6.88
CA ILE A 172 -6.16 -14.41 6.62
C ILE A 172 -5.05 -13.73 5.84
N GLY A 173 -3.90 -13.53 6.48
CA GLY A 173 -2.73 -12.86 5.90
C GLY A 173 -1.88 -12.16 6.93
N ALA A 174 -0.62 -11.86 6.58
CA ALA A 174 0.36 -11.24 7.46
C ALA A 174 0.98 -9.96 6.86
N GLY A 175 0.51 -9.53 5.69
CA GLY A 175 0.96 -8.32 5.00
C GLY A 175 0.27 -7.05 5.50
N TYR A 176 0.68 -5.91 4.93
CA TYR A 176 0.14 -4.60 5.32
C TYR A 176 -1.39 -4.50 5.15
N ILE A 177 -1.97 -5.11 4.08
CA ILE A 177 -3.43 -5.12 3.88
C ILE A 177 -4.14 -5.81 5.04
N ALA A 178 -3.64 -6.97 5.48
CA ALA A 178 -4.21 -7.72 6.59
C ALA A 178 -4.18 -6.92 7.89
N VAL A 179 -3.01 -6.35 8.22
CA VAL A 179 -2.79 -5.57 9.45
C VAL A 179 -3.63 -4.29 9.47
N GLU A 180 -3.69 -3.57 8.35
CA GLU A 180 -4.47 -2.33 8.25
C GLU A 180 -5.96 -2.59 8.36
N LEU A 181 -6.50 -3.59 7.64
CA LEU A 181 -7.91 -3.95 7.73
C LEU A 181 -8.29 -4.50 9.11
N ALA A 182 -7.41 -5.31 9.73
CA ALA A 182 -7.65 -5.81 11.08
C ALA A 182 -7.78 -4.67 12.09
N GLY A 183 -6.85 -3.71 12.10
CA GLY A 183 -6.91 -2.55 12.97
C GLY A 183 -8.14 -1.68 12.70
N VAL A 184 -8.44 -1.39 11.44
CA VAL A 184 -9.60 -0.56 11.08
C VAL A 184 -10.91 -1.20 11.53
N LEU A 185 -11.15 -2.46 11.20
CA LEU A 185 -12.40 -3.14 11.52
C LEU A 185 -12.57 -3.34 13.03
N HIS A 186 -11.50 -3.72 13.73
CA HIS A 186 -11.48 -3.86 15.18
C HIS A 186 -11.89 -2.55 15.89
N HIS A 187 -11.25 -1.44 15.54
CA HIS A 187 -11.55 -0.15 16.19
C HIS A 187 -12.91 0.41 15.80
N LEU A 188 -13.46 0.03 14.64
CA LEU A 188 -14.85 0.35 14.25
C LEU A 188 -15.89 -0.58 14.91
N GLY A 189 -15.47 -1.51 15.79
CA GLY A 189 -16.34 -2.33 16.62
C GLY A 189 -16.70 -3.69 16.05
N VAL A 190 -16.03 -4.14 14.99
CA VAL A 190 -16.18 -5.48 14.43
C VAL A 190 -15.33 -6.47 15.23
N GLN A 191 -15.90 -7.60 15.66
CA GLN A 191 -15.12 -8.70 16.21
C GLN A 191 -14.16 -9.22 15.14
N THR A 192 -12.88 -8.92 15.28
CA THR A 192 -11.87 -9.15 14.25
C THR A 192 -10.81 -10.11 14.74
N ASP A 193 -10.58 -11.19 14.01
CA ASP A 193 -9.54 -12.19 14.28
C ASP A 193 -8.54 -12.21 13.11
N LEU A 194 -7.24 -12.07 13.40
CA LEU A 194 -6.17 -12.10 12.40
C LEU A 194 -5.42 -13.43 12.43
N PHE A 195 -5.41 -14.15 11.31
CA PHE A 195 -4.77 -15.46 11.16
C PHE A 195 -3.52 -15.36 10.30
N ILE A 196 -2.38 -15.78 10.86
CA ILE A 196 -1.08 -15.72 10.17
C ILE A 196 -0.41 -17.08 10.13
N ARG A 197 0.29 -17.36 9.03
CA ARG A 197 0.98 -18.64 8.80
C ARG A 197 2.26 -18.82 9.63
N LYS A 198 2.90 -17.73 10.03
CA LYS A 198 4.19 -17.71 10.74
C LYS A 198 4.05 -16.98 12.08
N ASP A 199 5.19 -16.67 12.70
CA ASP A 199 5.25 -16.05 14.05
C ASP A 199 4.92 -14.56 14.07
N ARG A 200 5.18 -13.84 12.94
CA ARG A 200 5.09 -12.39 12.85
C ARG A 200 4.27 -11.92 11.65
N VAL A 201 3.59 -10.81 11.82
CA VAL A 201 3.07 -9.98 10.73
C VAL A 201 4.23 -9.20 10.08
N LEU A 202 4.01 -8.58 8.94
CA LEU A 202 4.92 -7.60 8.29
C LEU A 202 6.40 -8.04 8.27
N ARG A 203 6.67 -9.28 7.88
CA ARG A 203 8.01 -9.90 7.96
C ARG A 203 9.12 -9.20 7.15
N SER A 204 8.78 -8.31 6.24
CA SER A 204 9.73 -7.48 5.48
C SER A 204 10.04 -6.14 6.15
N PHE A 205 9.48 -5.87 7.31
CA PHE A 205 9.74 -4.69 8.11
C PHE A 205 10.70 -5.01 9.26
N ASP A 206 11.32 -3.98 9.82
CA ASP A 206 12.26 -4.15 10.93
C ASP A 206 11.59 -4.83 12.13
N SER A 207 12.25 -5.87 12.67
CA SER A 207 11.69 -6.75 13.71
C SER A 207 11.36 -6.00 15.00
N TYR A 208 12.19 -5.02 15.42
CA TYR A 208 11.97 -4.23 16.62
C TYR A 208 10.64 -3.46 16.59
N ILE A 209 10.31 -2.91 15.42
CA ILE A 209 9.06 -2.15 15.19
C ILE A 209 7.86 -3.10 15.10
N VAL A 210 8.02 -4.23 14.40
CA VAL A 210 6.96 -5.22 14.25
C VAL A 210 6.59 -5.87 15.57
N ASP A 211 7.58 -6.22 16.40
CA ASP A 211 7.34 -6.77 17.74
C ASP A 211 6.57 -5.76 18.61
N GLY A 212 6.92 -4.47 18.51
CA GLY A 212 6.16 -3.40 19.17
C GLY A 212 4.71 -3.31 18.71
N LEU A 213 4.46 -3.43 17.40
CA LEU A 213 3.08 -3.46 16.89
C LEU A 213 2.30 -4.67 17.43
N MET A 214 2.91 -5.85 17.44
CA MET A 214 2.25 -7.06 17.94
C MET A 214 1.94 -6.97 19.44
N GLU A 215 2.82 -6.33 20.25
CA GLU A 215 2.56 -6.01 21.66
C GLU A 215 1.35 -5.07 21.81
N GLU A 216 1.23 -4.05 20.93
CA GLU A 216 0.08 -3.13 20.96
C GLU A 216 -1.22 -3.80 20.51
N MET A 217 -1.18 -4.68 19.50
CA MET A 217 -2.34 -5.48 19.08
C MET A 217 -2.89 -6.35 20.25
N GLU A 218 -1.99 -6.96 21.03
CA GLU A 218 -2.37 -7.74 22.21
C GLU A 218 -3.02 -6.87 23.29
N LYS A 219 -2.45 -5.69 23.61
CA LYS A 219 -3.02 -4.73 24.56
C LYS A 219 -4.39 -4.21 24.14
N GLN A 220 -4.60 -4.05 22.84
CA GLN A 220 -5.87 -3.62 22.25
C GLN A 220 -6.90 -4.77 22.15
N ASN A 221 -6.54 -5.98 22.59
CA ASN A 221 -7.38 -7.18 22.46
C ASN A 221 -7.76 -7.51 21.02
N LEU A 222 -6.86 -7.29 20.06
CA LEU A 222 -6.98 -7.76 18.69
C LEU A 222 -6.36 -9.15 18.57
N PRO A 223 -7.16 -10.24 18.48
CA PRO A 223 -6.65 -11.61 18.49
C PRO A 223 -5.75 -11.89 17.27
N LEU A 224 -4.50 -12.27 17.54
CA LEU A 224 -3.54 -12.72 16.54
C LEU A 224 -3.28 -14.22 16.66
N HIS A 225 -3.80 -14.98 15.72
CA HIS A 225 -3.65 -16.45 15.67
C HIS A 225 -2.45 -16.83 14.78
N LYS A 226 -1.37 -17.27 15.42
CA LYS A 226 -0.13 -17.69 14.75
C LYS A 226 -0.20 -19.14 14.27
N HIS A 227 0.61 -19.49 13.28
CA HIS A 227 0.73 -20.85 12.71
C HIS A 227 -0.59 -21.42 12.17
N LYS A 228 -1.46 -20.55 11.66
CA LYS A 228 -2.74 -20.95 11.08
C LYS A 228 -2.66 -20.95 9.55
N VAL A 229 -2.74 -22.15 8.98
CA VAL A 229 -2.78 -22.38 7.53
C VAL A 229 -4.18 -22.88 7.18
N PRO A 230 -4.97 -22.13 6.41
CA PRO A 230 -6.30 -22.56 6.03
C PRO A 230 -6.23 -23.74 5.05
N MET A 231 -7.04 -24.77 5.30
CA MET A 231 -7.18 -25.95 4.46
C MET A 231 -8.48 -25.98 3.65
N LYS A 232 -9.54 -25.43 4.22
CA LYS A 232 -10.89 -25.46 3.64
C LYS A 232 -11.74 -24.36 4.23
N LEU A 233 -12.62 -23.77 3.42
CA LEU A 233 -13.74 -22.98 3.89
C LEU A 233 -15.06 -23.72 3.62
N GLU A 234 -16.06 -23.47 4.47
CA GLU A 234 -17.39 -24.02 4.34
C GLU A 234 -18.44 -22.99 4.73
N LYS A 235 -19.42 -22.79 3.86
CA LYS A 235 -20.55 -21.90 4.17
C LYS A 235 -21.58 -22.69 4.96
N LEU A 236 -21.90 -22.19 6.14
CA LEU A 236 -22.88 -22.79 7.05
C LEU A 236 -24.32 -22.42 6.66
N GLU A 237 -25.31 -23.15 7.16
CA GLU A 237 -26.74 -22.91 6.91
C GLU A 237 -27.20 -21.50 7.36
N ASN A 238 -26.58 -20.94 8.40
CA ASN A 238 -26.84 -19.57 8.88
C ASN A 238 -26.12 -18.47 8.10
N GLY A 239 -25.46 -18.81 6.99
CA GLY A 239 -24.75 -17.89 6.13
C GLY A 239 -23.32 -17.56 6.56
N ARG A 240 -22.91 -17.93 7.79
CA ARG A 240 -21.54 -17.73 8.28
C ARG A 240 -20.55 -18.66 7.57
N VAL A 241 -19.26 -18.31 7.60
CA VAL A 241 -18.20 -19.10 6.99
C VAL A 241 -17.34 -19.75 8.08
N LYS A 242 -17.15 -21.06 7.96
CA LYS A 242 -16.25 -21.84 8.82
C LYS A 242 -14.93 -22.10 8.10
N ILE A 243 -13.83 -21.76 8.75
CA ILE A 243 -12.47 -22.03 8.30
C ILE A 243 -11.94 -23.24 9.03
N TYR A 244 -11.35 -24.18 8.33
CA TYR A 244 -10.61 -25.31 8.87
C TYR A 244 -9.12 -25.09 8.63
N PHE A 245 -8.29 -25.31 9.65
CA PHE A 245 -6.85 -25.15 9.61
C PHE A 245 -6.11 -26.48 9.62
N GLU A 246 -4.85 -26.50 9.14
CA GLU A 246 -4.00 -27.71 9.12
C GLU A 246 -3.78 -28.32 10.50
N ASP A 247 -3.80 -27.53 11.58
CA ASP A 247 -3.66 -27.97 12.96
C ASP A 247 -4.94 -28.58 13.55
N MET A 248 -5.92 -28.92 12.72
CA MET A 248 -7.22 -29.49 13.05
C MET A 248 -8.15 -28.56 13.86
N THR A 249 -7.78 -27.30 14.05
CA THR A 249 -8.69 -26.30 14.63
C THR A 249 -9.62 -25.69 13.58
N SER A 250 -10.64 -24.99 14.03
CA SER A 250 -11.55 -24.27 13.14
C SER A 250 -12.00 -22.95 13.77
N HIS A 251 -12.43 -22.01 12.92
CA HIS A 251 -12.99 -20.73 13.33
C HIS A 251 -14.23 -20.40 12.49
N VAL A 252 -15.18 -19.65 13.06
CA VAL A 252 -16.42 -19.27 12.36
C VAL A 252 -16.59 -17.76 12.46
N ALA A 253 -16.74 -17.09 11.31
CA ALA A 253 -17.01 -15.67 11.24
C ALA A 253 -18.13 -15.38 10.22
N ASP A 254 -18.69 -14.18 10.26
CA ASP A 254 -19.66 -13.75 9.26
C ASP A 254 -18.99 -13.59 7.90
N HIS A 255 -17.78 -13.00 7.87
CA HIS A 255 -16.96 -12.84 6.67
C HIS A 255 -15.55 -13.36 6.88
N VAL A 256 -14.95 -13.89 5.83
CA VAL A 256 -13.54 -14.29 5.76
C VAL A 256 -12.85 -13.47 4.68
N ILE A 257 -11.75 -12.79 5.02
CA ILE A 257 -11.01 -11.93 4.09
C ILE A 257 -9.67 -12.57 3.74
N TRP A 258 -9.45 -12.81 2.46
CA TRP A 258 -8.17 -13.20 1.91
C TRP A 258 -7.28 -11.97 1.72
N ALA A 259 -6.29 -11.80 2.58
CA ALA A 259 -5.24 -10.79 2.48
C ALA A 259 -3.86 -11.46 2.32
N THR A 260 -3.81 -12.52 1.52
CA THR A 260 -2.68 -13.46 1.37
C THR A 260 -1.64 -13.03 0.33
N GLY A 261 -1.82 -11.88 -0.29
CA GLY A 261 -0.93 -11.30 -1.29
C GLY A 261 -1.66 -10.80 -2.53
N ARG A 262 -0.89 -10.45 -3.54
CA ARG A 262 -1.39 -9.94 -4.83
C ARG A 262 -0.70 -10.66 -5.97
N LYS A 263 -1.35 -10.73 -7.12
CA LYS A 263 -0.80 -11.27 -8.37
C LYS A 263 -0.93 -10.24 -9.50
N PRO A 264 0.01 -10.21 -10.47
CA PRO A 264 -0.05 -9.24 -11.56
C PRO A 264 -1.31 -9.43 -12.40
N ASN A 265 -1.91 -8.32 -12.83
CA ASN A 265 -3.08 -8.32 -13.68
C ASN A 265 -2.65 -8.36 -15.17
N VAL A 266 -2.31 -9.55 -15.64
CA VAL A 266 -1.83 -9.80 -17.00
C VAL A 266 -2.76 -10.69 -17.84
N GLN A 267 -3.87 -11.15 -17.23
CA GLN A 267 -4.82 -12.03 -17.90
C GLN A 267 -5.50 -11.30 -19.08
N ASP A 268 -5.71 -12.03 -20.16
CA ASP A 268 -6.42 -11.58 -21.38
C ASP A 268 -5.78 -10.37 -22.10
N LEU A 269 -4.58 -9.95 -21.72
CA LEU A 269 -3.81 -8.92 -22.44
C LEU A 269 -3.27 -9.40 -23.78
N ASN A 270 -3.21 -10.73 -24.01
CA ASN A 270 -2.60 -11.34 -25.19
C ASN A 270 -1.13 -10.92 -25.38
N LEU A 271 -0.35 -10.97 -24.30
CA LEU A 271 1.05 -10.53 -24.29
C LEU A 271 1.92 -11.23 -25.31
N GLU A 272 1.61 -12.49 -25.64
CA GLU A 272 2.32 -13.30 -26.64
C GLU A 272 2.26 -12.65 -28.04
N ALA A 273 1.14 -12.06 -28.43
CA ALA A 273 1.01 -11.37 -29.70
C ALA A 273 1.96 -10.16 -29.82
N ALA A 274 2.31 -9.55 -28.68
CA ALA A 274 3.27 -8.45 -28.61
C ALA A 274 4.71 -8.92 -28.32
N GLY A 275 4.94 -10.21 -28.04
CA GLY A 275 6.23 -10.76 -27.65
C GLY A 275 6.71 -10.39 -26.25
N VAL A 276 5.81 -9.88 -25.39
CA VAL A 276 6.12 -9.50 -24.01
C VAL A 276 6.20 -10.74 -23.12
N THR A 277 7.24 -10.84 -22.32
CA THR A 277 7.50 -11.99 -21.44
C THR A 277 7.25 -11.67 -19.98
N LEU A 278 6.88 -12.70 -19.23
CA LEU A 278 6.76 -12.67 -17.77
C LEU A 278 8.01 -13.27 -17.13
N ASN A 279 8.36 -12.79 -15.94
CA ASN A 279 9.39 -13.41 -15.11
C ASN A 279 8.83 -14.67 -14.39
N GLU A 280 9.69 -15.40 -13.67
CA GLU A 280 9.33 -16.64 -12.95
C GLU A 280 8.18 -16.46 -11.93
N LYS A 281 7.95 -15.24 -11.45
CA LYS A 281 6.86 -14.92 -10.52
C LYS A 281 5.58 -14.45 -11.22
N GLY A 282 5.57 -14.44 -12.56
CA GLY A 282 4.43 -14.04 -13.37
C GLY A 282 4.26 -12.54 -13.58
N PHE A 283 5.21 -11.69 -13.14
CA PHE A 283 5.21 -10.26 -13.41
C PHE A 283 5.84 -9.94 -14.78
N ILE A 284 5.46 -8.79 -15.35
CA ILE A 284 6.11 -8.32 -16.59
C ILE A 284 7.55 -7.92 -16.27
N ALA A 285 8.50 -8.54 -16.94
CA ALA A 285 9.91 -8.25 -16.80
C ALA A 285 10.25 -6.89 -17.44
N VAL A 286 10.91 -6.02 -16.67
CA VAL A 286 11.37 -4.71 -17.11
C VAL A 286 12.80 -4.44 -16.63
N ASP A 287 13.48 -3.54 -17.34
CA ASP A 287 14.76 -2.99 -16.90
C ASP A 287 14.56 -1.75 -15.98
N GLU A 288 15.66 -1.13 -15.56
CA GLU A 288 15.66 0.06 -14.70
C GLU A 288 15.00 1.30 -15.34
N TYR A 289 14.76 1.28 -16.66
CA TYR A 289 14.09 2.30 -17.44
C TYR A 289 12.62 1.98 -17.73
N GLN A 290 12.07 0.93 -17.14
CA GLN A 290 10.73 0.37 -17.38
C GLN A 290 10.53 -0.20 -18.79
N ASN A 291 11.60 -0.45 -19.54
CA ASN A 291 11.48 -1.12 -20.85
C ASN A 291 11.20 -2.60 -20.65
N THR A 292 10.31 -3.15 -21.46
CA THR A 292 10.23 -4.60 -21.67
C THR A 292 11.29 -5.04 -22.69
N VAL A 293 11.33 -6.34 -22.99
CA VAL A 293 12.21 -6.86 -24.06
C VAL A 293 11.80 -6.39 -25.47
N ILE A 294 10.61 -5.81 -25.61
CA ILE A 294 10.08 -5.33 -26.88
C ILE A 294 10.21 -3.80 -26.96
N PRO A 295 10.95 -3.26 -27.95
CA PRO A 295 11.07 -1.82 -28.14
C PRO A 295 9.70 -1.14 -28.30
N GLY A 296 9.50 -0.03 -27.58
CA GLY A 296 8.23 0.70 -27.60
C GLY A 296 7.17 0.17 -26.64
N ILE A 297 7.40 -0.95 -25.96
CA ILE A 297 6.51 -1.46 -24.90
C ILE A 297 7.19 -1.32 -23.53
N TYR A 298 6.48 -0.73 -22.61
CA TYR A 298 6.92 -0.44 -21.23
C TYR A 298 5.92 -1.05 -20.23
N ALA A 299 6.38 -1.32 -19.02
CA ALA A 299 5.47 -1.65 -17.92
C ALA A 299 5.89 -0.95 -16.63
N LEU A 300 4.92 -0.59 -15.79
CA LEU A 300 5.17 0.08 -14.52
C LEU A 300 4.05 -0.15 -13.50
N GLY A 301 4.36 0.11 -12.23
CA GLY A 301 3.46 -0.17 -11.11
C GLY A 301 3.42 -1.64 -10.75
N ASP A 302 2.36 -2.06 -10.06
CA ASP A 302 2.25 -3.40 -9.43
C ASP A 302 2.39 -4.56 -10.43
N VAL A 303 2.12 -4.34 -11.72
CA VAL A 303 2.24 -5.36 -12.76
C VAL A 303 3.69 -5.81 -12.99
N THR A 304 4.69 -5.03 -12.53
CA THR A 304 6.12 -5.36 -12.61
C THR A 304 6.67 -6.08 -11.37
N GLY A 305 5.92 -6.02 -10.24
CA GLY A 305 6.33 -6.66 -8.98
C GLY A 305 7.47 -5.94 -8.24
N GLU A 306 7.81 -4.71 -8.62
CA GLU A 306 8.82 -3.91 -7.92
C GLU A 306 8.27 -3.42 -6.56
N LYS A 307 8.02 -2.15 -6.35
CA LYS A 307 7.41 -1.62 -5.13
C LYS A 307 5.93 -1.28 -5.39
N GLU A 308 5.02 -2.04 -4.81
CA GLU A 308 3.57 -1.91 -4.99
C GLU A 308 3.01 -0.70 -4.21
N LEU A 309 3.47 0.50 -4.57
CA LEU A 309 3.09 1.76 -3.95
C LEU A 309 2.65 2.78 -5.00
N THR A 310 1.52 3.43 -4.74
CA THR A 310 0.95 4.47 -5.62
C THR A 310 1.97 5.56 -6.03
N PRO A 311 2.73 6.20 -5.10
CA PRO A 311 3.68 7.23 -5.49
C PRO A 311 4.86 6.69 -6.32
N VAL A 312 5.21 5.42 -6.17
CA VAL A 312 6.24 4.76 -6.98
C VAL A 312 5.77 4.60 -8.42
N ALA A 313 4.56 4.09 -8.63
CA ALA A 313 3.97 3.97 -9.97
C ALA A 313 3.82 5.35 -10.65
N ILE A 314 3.39 6.38 -9.91
CA ILE A 314 3.30 7.77 -10.41
C ILE A 314 4.69 8.28 -10.82
N LYS A 315 5.69 8.11 -9.97
CA LYS A 315 7.05 8.59 -10.25
C LYS A 315 7.66 7.87 -11.43
N ALA A 316 7.53 6.55 -11.51
CA ALA A 316 8.01 5.75 -12.64
C ALA A 316 7.37 6.22 -13.96
N GLY A 317 6.06 6.41 -13.97
CA GLY A 317 5.34 6.88 -15.16
C GLY A 317 5.74 8.29 -15.62
N ARG A 318 5.86 9.22 -14.68
CA ARG A 318 6.35 10.58 -14.97
C ARG A 318 7.80 10.55 -15.51
N THR A 319 8.66 9.76 -14.90
CA THR A 319 10.07 9.62 -15.32
C THR A 319 10.16 9.01 -16.72
N LEU A 320 9.36 8.02 -17.04
CA LEU A 320 9.24 7.46 -18.39
C LEU A 320 8.85 8.54 -19.40
N SER A 321 7.84 9.35 -19.11
CA SER A 321 7.39 10.43 -19.99
C SER A 321 8.44 11.53 -20.17
N GLU A 322 9.18 11.88 -19.11
CA GLU A 322 10.34 12.81 -19.21
C GLU A 322 11.41 12.28 -20.17
N ARG A 323 11.65 10.98 -20.16
CA ARG A 323 12.61 10.34 -21.05
C ARG A 323 12.15 10.33 -22.50
N LEU A 324 10.88 9.98 -22.74
CA LEU A 324 10.34 9.82 -24.09
C LEU A 324 10.03 11.15 -24.79
N PHE A 325 9.59 12.18 -24.05
CA PHE A 325 9.01 13.39 -24.64
C PHE A 325 9.67 14.70 -24.16
N ASN A 326 10.59 14.66 -23.19
CA ASN A 326 11.26 15.87 -22.67
C ASN A 326 12.80 15.81 -22.77
N GLY A 327 13.34 14.96 -23.63
CA GLY A 327 14.77 14.90 -23.90
C GLY A 327 15.66 14.42 -22.74
N LYS A 328 15.08 13.97 -21.61
CA LYS A 328 15.84 13.47 -20.47
C LYS A 328 16.21 11.99 -20.67
N VAL A 329 16.99 11.69 -21.68
CA VAL A 329 17.29 10.33 -22.17
C VAL A 329 17.75 9.34 -21.10
N ASN A 330 18.36 9.80 -20.01
CA ASN A 330 18.86 8.99 -18.91
C ASN A 330 17.92 8.97 -17.70
N ALA A 331 16.70 9.53 -17.82
CA ALA A 331 15.76 9.52 -16.71
C ALA A 331 15.28 8.12 -16.43
N LYS A 332 15.50 7.66 -15.18
CA LYS A 332 15.07 6.37 -14.66
C LYS A 332 14.51 6.50 -13.25
N MET A 333 13.66 5.56 -12.86
CA MET A 333 13.14 5.50 -11.49
C MET A 333 14.25 5.02 -10.54
N ASP A 334 14.43 5.75 -9.45
CA ASP A 334 15.28 5.30 -8.35
C ASP A 334 14.41 4.66 -7.28
N TYR A 335 14.58 3.35 -7.10
CA TYR A 335 13.85 2.53 -6.14
C TYR A 335 14.51 2.44 -4.76
N THR A 336 15.59 3.19 -4.52
CA THR A 336 16.28 3.20 -3.21
C THR A 336 15.61 4.14 -2.21
N ASN A 337 15.64 3.77 -0.93
CA ASN A 337 15.16 4.59 0.19
C ASN A 337 13.74 5.14 0.00
N ILE A 338 12.82 4.29 -0.47
CA ILE A 338 11.42 4.66 -0.62
C ILE A 338 10.75 4.61 0.74
N PRO A 339 10.25 5.76 1.25
CA PRO A 339 9.51 5.77 2.50
C PRO A 339 8.19 5.01 2.36
N THR A 340 7.86 4.27 3.39
CA THR A 340 6.66 3.43 3.43
C THR A 340 5.96 3.59 4.77
N VAL A 341 4.63 3.63 4.74
CA VAL A 341 3.78 3.66 5.94
C VAL A 341 2.84 2.47 5.91
N VAL A 342 2.69 1.81 7.06
CA VAL A 342 1.58 0.89 7.34
C VAL A 342 0.63 1.60 8.29
N PHE A 343 -0.61 1.77 7.87
CA PHE A 343 -1.67 2.44 8.64
C PHE A 343 -2.30 1.48 9.65
N SER A 344 -1.44 0.92 10.51
CA SER A 344 -1.81 0.13 11.68
C SER A 344 -2.23 1.03 12.84
N HIS A 345 -2.52 0.45 14.01
CA HIS A 345 -2.83 1.12 15.27
C HIS A 345 -1.86 0.64 16.36
N PRO A 346 -0.80 1.44 16.66
CA PRO A 346 -0.35 2.67 16.00
C PRO A 346 0.28 2.46 14.62
N ALA A 347 0.46 3.57 13.87
CA ALA A 347 1.07 3.51 12.54
C ALA A 347 2.56 3.17 12.59
N ILE A 348 3.03 2.47 11.53
CA ILE A 348 4.44 2.24 11.26
C ILE A 348 4.88 3.13 10.10
N GLY A 349 6.04 3.78 10.25
CA GLY A 349 6.75 4.45 9.17
C GLY A 349 8.17 3.90 9.05
N THR A 350 8.65 3.71 7.81
CA THR A 350 9.97 3.15 7.55
C THR A 350 10.60 3.76 6.29
N VAL A 351 11.91 3.90 6.32
CA VAL A 351 12.72 4.26 5.14
C VAL A 351 14.11 3.65 5.27
N GLY A 352 14.65 3.16 4.15
CA GLY A 352 15.96 2.52 4.10
C GLY A 352 15.94 1.06 4.51
N LEU A 353 17.06 0.57 5.02
CA LEU A 353 17.30 -0.83 5.34
C LEU A 353 16.85 -1.19 6.75
N THR A 354 16.29 -2.38 6.92
CA THR A 354 16.15 -3.01 8.25
C THR A 354 17.51 -3.30 8.85
N GLU A 355 17.58 -3.57 10.15
CA GLU A 355 18.83 -3.94 10.78
C GLU A 355 19.47 -5.18 10.14
N GLU A 356 18.65 -6.20 9.83
CA GLU A 356 19.11 -7.42 9.20
C GLU A 356 19.69 -7.16 7.80
N GLU A 357 19.01 -6.34 6.98
CA GLU A 357 19.48 -5.93 5.66
C GLU A 357 20.75 -5.07 5.73
N ALA A 358 20.85 -4.18 6.70
CA ALA A 358 22.05 -3.36 6.94
C ALA A 358 23.24 -4.21 7.37
N GLN A 359 23.03 -5.20 8.26
CA GLN A 359 24.06 -6.18 8.64
C GLN A 359 24.54 -6.99 7.43
N GLN A 360 23.64 -7.43 6.57
CA GLN A 360 24.01 -8.17 5.35
C GLN A 360 24.77 -7.30 4.34
N THR A 361 24.40 -6.02 4.24
CA THR A 361 25.00 -5.11 3.26
C THR A 361 26.35 -4.57 3.66
N TYR A 362 26.52 -4.20 4.94
CA TYR A 362 27.69 -3.48 5.43
C TYR A 362 28.58 -4.31 6.38
N GLY A 363 28.09 -5.44 6.88
CA GLY A 363 28.71 -6.18 7.97
C GLY A 363 28.28 -5.66 9.34
N LYS A 364 28.08 -6.57 10.29
CA LYS A 364 27.59 -6.26 11.64
C LYS A 364 28.48 -5.26 12.39
N GLU A 365 29.78 -5.35 12.17
CA GLU A 365 30.81 -4.51 12.79
C GLU A 365 30.84 -3.08 12.24
N ASN A 366 30.24 -2.86 11.07
CA ASN A 366 30.25 -1.57 10.38
C ASN A 366 28.91 -0.81 10.52
N ILE A 367 27.99 -1.32 11.31
CA ILE A 367 26.73 -0.63 11.60
C ILE A 367 26.63 -0.26 13.08
N LYS A 368 25.87 0.79 13.35
CA LYS A 368 25.39 1.11 14.69
C LYS A 368 23.87 1.26 14.68
N VAL A 369 23.26 0.83 15.77
CA VAL A 369 21.81 0.86 15.95
C VAL A 369 21.47 1.70 17.16
N TYR A 370 20.60 2.66 16.97
CA TYR A 370 20.06 3.53 18.01
C TYR A 370 18.59 3.26 18.16
N THR A 371 18.09 3.16 19.39
CA THR A 371 16.67 2.91 19.66
C THR A 371 16.15 3.85 20.73
N SER A 372 14.88 4.25 20.60
CA SER A 372 14.15 4.93 21.65
C SER A 372 12.78 4.26 21.84
N GLN A 373 12.36 4.16 23.11
CA GLN A 373 11.05 3.64 23.47
C GLN A 373 10.46 4.50 24.57
N PHE A 374 9.24 4.98 24.36
CA PHE A 374 8.55 5.86 25.32
C PHE A 374 7.02 5.73 25.16
N ALA A 375 6.27 6.17 26.15
CA ALA A 375 4.84 6.31 26.02
C ALA A 375 4.51 7.59 25.22
N SER A 376 3.71 7.46 24.16
CA SER A 376 3.24 8.62 23.42
C SER A 376 2.57 9.63 24.36
N MET A 377 2.98 10.91 24.28
CA MET A 377 2.39 11.96 25.13
C MET A 377 0.87 12.07 24.92
N TYR A 378 0.40 11.80 23.71
CA TYR A 378 -1.04 11.78 23.39
C TYR A 378 -1.83 10.78 24.23
N THR A 379 -1.23 9.68 24.67
CA THR A 379 -1.87 8.65 25.49
C THR A 379 -1.26 8.53 26.89
N ALA A 380 -0.27 9.35 27.24
CA ALA A 380 0.50 9.20 28.48
C ALA A 380 -0.32 9.36 29.76
N VAL A 381 -1.41 10.17 29.71
CA VAL A 381 -2.32 10.40 30.82
C VAL A 381 -3.50 9.41 30.85
N THR A 382 -3.59 8.52 29.87
CA THR A 382 -4.70 7.55 29.77
C THR A 382 -4.32 6.19 30.35
N GLN A 383 -5.31 5.36 30.63
CA GLN A 383 -5.13 3.97 31.04
C GLN A 383 -4.59 3.11 29.87
N HIS A 384 -4.84 3.53 28.63
CA HIS A 384 -4.43 2.89 27.38
C HIS A 384 -3.15 3.53 26.83
N ARG A 385 -2.04 3.49 27.57
CA ARG A 385 -0.77 4.08 27.17
C ARG A 385 -0.17 3.35 25.97
N GLN A 386 -0.17 4.01 24.84
CA GLN A 386 0.42 3.48 23.59
C GLN A 386 1.94 3.69 23.61
N GLN A 387 2.69 2.62 23.38
CA GLN A 387 4.15 2.69 23.27
C GLN A 387 4.56 3.15 21.87
N ALA A 388 5.47 4.10 21.83
CA ALA A 388 6.20 4.45 20.62
C ALA A 388 7.57 3.76 20.65
N LYS A 389 8.01 3.21 19.53
CA LYS A 389 9.32 2.60 19.34
C LYS A 389 9.96 3.18 18.09
N PHE A 390 11.16 3.74 18.24
CA PHE A 390 11.91 4.33 17.14
C PHE A 390 13.28 3.69 17.04
N LYS A 391 13.77 3.55 15.80
CA LYS A 391 15.06 2.93 15.50
C LYS A 391 15.74 3.68 14.37
N LEU A 392 17.02 3.97 14.56
CA LEU A 392 17.91 4.56 13.57
C LEU A 392 19.09 3.60 13.36
N ILE A 393 19.42 3.36 12.11
CA ILE A 393 20.52 2.47 11.72
C ILE A 393 21.50 3.29 10.89
N THR A 394 22.78 3.25 11.29
CA THR A 394 23.87 3.95 10.61
C THR A 394 24.92 2.96 10.11
N ALA A 395 25.67 3.34 9.10
CA ALA A 395 26.73 2.53 8.53
C ALA A 395 27.99 3.34 8.23
N GLY A 396 29.15 2.68 8.37
CA GLY A 396 30.47 3.22 8.08
C GLY A 396 30.99 4.20 9.14
N PRO A 397 32.23 4.69 8.96
CA PRO A 397 32.90 5.54 9.96
C PRO A 397 32.25 6.91 10.15
N GLU A 398 31.55 7.42 9.12
CA GLU A 398 30.82 8.69 9.20
C GLU A 398 29.40 8.52 9.74
N GLU A 399 29.01 7.28 10.08
CA GLU A 399 27.67 6.95 10.57
C GLU A 399 26.57 7.48 9.66
N ARG A 400 26.67 7.20 8.35
CA ARG A 400 25.62 7.54 7.41
C ARG A 400 24.32 6.83 7.77
N VAL A 401 23.21 7.55 7.84
CA VAL A 401 21.90 6.97 8.15
C VAL A 401 21.43 6.13 6.96
N VAL A 402 21.27 4.82 7.18
CA VAL A 402 20.88 3.85 6.15
C VAL A 402 19.51 3.23 6.40
N GLY A 403 18.97 3.35 7.62
CA GLY A 403 17.64 2.90 7.99
C GLY A 403 17.04 3.75 9.10
N LEU A 404 15.74 4.02 9.00
CA LEU A 404 14.98 4.74 10.01
C LEU A 404 13.57 4.15 10.06
N HIS A 405 13.16 3.73 11.25
CA HIS A 405 11.91 3.02 11.48
C HIS A 405 11.22 3.57 12.71
N GLY A 406 9.90 3.73 12.65
CA GLY A 406 9.12 4.20 13.78
C GLY A 406 7.78 3.49 13.87
N LEU A 407 7.32 3.29 15.10
CA LEU A 407 5.98 2.87 15.48
C LEU A 407 5.45 3.92 16.46
N GLY A 408 4.30 4.50 16.20
CA GLY A 408 3.70 5.45 17.13
C GLY A 408 2.84 6.50 16.45
N TYR A 409 2.23 7.35 17.28
CA TYR A 409 1.40 8.45 16.83
C TYR A 409 2.20 9.47 16.00
N GLY A 410 1.67 9.83 14.82
CA GLY A 410 2.27 10.83 13.92
C GLY A 410 3.45 10.32 13.08
N VAL A 411 3.88 9.05 13.25
CA VAL A 411 4.97 8.47 12.46
C VAL A 411 4.66 8.49 10.96
N ASP A 412 3.40 8.29 10.60
CA ASP A 412 2.91 8.32 9.22
C ASP A 412 3.14 9.67 8.52
N GLU A 413 3.15 10.77 9.25
CA GLU A 413 3.39 12.10 8.69
C GLU A 413 4.88 12.51 8.75
N MET A 414 5.58 12.19 9.87
CA MET A 414 6.96 12.63 10.05
C MET A 414 7.97 11.91 9.16
N ILE A 415 7.73 10.63 8.81
CA ILE A 415 8.69 9.81 8.06
C ILE A 415 9.09 10.43 6.70
N GLN A 416 8.19 11.17 6.07
CA GLN A 416 8.46 11.81 4.78
C GLN A 416 9.61 12.83 4.88
N GLY A 417 9.68 13.61 5.94
CA GLY A 417 10.76 14.59 6.17
C GLY A 417 12.11 13.93 6.37
N PHE A 418 12.16 12.87 7.18
CA PHE A 418 13.39 12.10 7.41
C PHE A 418 13.86 11.36 6.15
N ALA A 419 12.94 10.89 5.32
CA ALA A 419 13.29 10.28 4.04
C ALA A 419 14.04 11.24 3.11
N VAL A 420 13.72 12.53 3.14
CA VAL A 420 14.47 13.56 2.38
C VAL A 420 15.91 13.64 2.89
N ALA A 421 16.12 13.72 4.20
CA ALA A 421 17.45 13.76 4.79
C ALA A 421 18.30 12.51 4.44
N ILE A 422 17.71 11.33 4.55
CA ILE A 422 18.37 10.07 4.17
C ILE A 422 18.71 10.03 2.68
N LYS A 423 17.82 10.51 1.83
CA LYS A 423 18.08 10.62 0.38
C LYS A 423 19.23 11.56 0.05
N MET A 424 19.43 12.60 0.86
CA MET A 424 20.56 13.52 0.77
C MET A 424 21.87 12.95 1.34
N GLY A 425 21.82 11.79 1.99
CA GLY A 425 22.99 11.13 2.57
C GLY A 425 23.34 11.60 3.97
N ALA A 426 22.36 12.09 4.75
CA ALA A 426 22.56 12.57 6.11
C ALA A 426 23.25 11.53 7.01
N THR A 427 24.08 12.04 7.91
CA THR A 427 24.81 11.28 8.92
C THR A 427 24.16 11.40 10.29
N LYS A 428 24.59 10.58 11.24
CA LYS A 428 24.18 10.71 12.66
C LYS A 428 24.53 12.09 13.21
N ALA A 429 25.70 12.63 12.82
CA ALA A 429 26.12 13.97 13.23
C ALA A 429 25.17 15.07 12.73
N ASP A 430 24.61 14.95 11.52
CA ASP A 430 23.61 15.89 11.02
C ASP A 430 22.31 15.82 11.84
N PHE A 431 21.89 14.64 12.24
CA PHE A 431 20.74 14.45 13.12
C PHE A 431 21.01 15.06 14.50
N ASP A 432 22.17 14.81 15.10
CA ASP A 432 22.56 15.33 16.42
C ASP A 432 22.74 16.85 16.45
N ALA A 433 23.12 17.44 15.32
CA ALA A 433 23.27 18.90 15.18
C ALA A 433 21.91 19.61 14.98
N THR A 434 20.86 18.86 14.66
CA THR A 434 19.54 19.43 14.44
C THR A 434 18.84 19.68 15.78
N VAL A 435 18.42 20.94 16.01
CA VAL A 435 17.66 21.27 17.22
C VAL A 435 16.29 20.59 17.18
N ALA A 436 15.98 19.87 18.25
CA ALA A 436 14.72 19.15 18.41
C ALA A 436 13.51 20.09 18.56
N ILE A 437 12.35 19.66 18.08
CA ILE A 437 11.07 20.32 18.35
C ILE A 437 10.47 19.65 19.58
N HIS A 438 10.45 20.34 20.72
CA HIS A 438 9.91 19.81 21.97
C HIS A 438 8.55 20.45 22.32
N PRO A 439 7.53 19.65 22.80
CA PRO A 439 7.54 18.20 22.90
C PRO A 439 6.90 17.52 21.67
N THR A 440 7.63 16.70 20.95
CA THR A 440 7.12 15.92 19.82
C THR A 440 7.74 14.52 19.77
N GLY A 441 7.03 13.54 19.15
CA GLY A 441 7.64 12.23 18.91
C GLY A 441 8.83 12.26 17.94
N SER A 442 8.85 13.24 17.01
CA SER A 442 9.95 13.34 16.01
C SER A 442 11.29 13.74 16.61
N GLU A 443 11.31 14.39 17.79
CA GLU A 443 12.55 14.75 18.46
C GLU A 443 13.39 13.54 18.83
N GLU A 444 12.79 12.38 19.05
CA GLU A 444 13.49 11.16 19.39
C GLU A 444 14.49 10.73 18.31
N PHE A 445 14.19 10.98 17.03
CA PHE A 445 15.12 10.66 15.95
C PHE A 445 16.39 11.52 15.95
N VAL A 446 16.34 12.72 16.51
CA VAL A 446 17.49 13.65 16.57
C VAL A 446 18.15 13.71 17.95
N THR A 447 17.57 13.01 18.95
CA THR A 447 18.11 12.98 20.33
C THR A 447 18.64 11.61 20.76
N MET A 448 18.50 10.56 19.94
CA MET A 448 19.02 9.22 20.22
C MET A 448 20.53 9.22 20.50
N ARG A 449 20.96 8.45 21.51
CA ARG A 449 22.37 8.28 21.91
C ARG A 449 22.75 6.81 21.95
#